data_a9cea45cf8ddc63b9de1f42726d6d270
#
_entry.id   a9cea45cf8ddc63b9de1f42726d6d270
#
_cell.length_a   1.000
_cell.length_b   1.000
_cell.length_c   1.000
_cell.angle_alpha   90.00
_cell.angle_beta   90.00
_cell.angle_gamma   90.00
#
_symmetry.space_group_name_H-M   'P 1'
#
loop_
_entity.id
_entity.type
_entity.pdbx_description
1 polymer ?
#
loop_
_entity_poly.entity_id
_entity_poly.type
_entity_poly.pdbx_seq_one_letter_code
_entity_poly.pdbx_strand_id
1 'polypeptide(L)'
;MIAKGLDFDNVTLVGIVNGDAMLNRSDYRSGELTYDLLEQASGRSGRGDKAGKVILQVYDTQHYAIQSALHHDYLMFFKHEMRYRHLAGYPPYRYLVSLVFSHKTKEMVEKDVKAAMQILEKKENGKILGPASLNKLRDEYRMRILLKGKDQALLNHYAWDVYQDHITKKARTRLDIDVSPVVLE
;
A
#
# COMPACT_ATOMS: atom_id res chain seq x y z
N MET A 1 18.24 3.92 -9.84
CA MET A 1 16.98 3.42 -10.46
C MET A 1 16.80 4.11 -11.80
N ILE A 2 16.97 3.36 -12.90
CA ILE A 2 16.99 3.89 -14.29
C ILE A 2 15.57 3.93 -14.90
N ALA A 3 14.54 3.51 -14.15
CA ALA A 3 13.18 3.38 -14.68
C ALA A 3 12.47 4.72 -14.97
N LYS A 4 12.92 5.83 -14.41
CA LYS A 4 12.24 7.13 -14.56
C LYS A 4 13.21 8.22 -15.06
N GLY A 5 12.89 8.84 -16.19
CA GLY A 5 13.51 10.10 -16.63
C GLY A 5 14.84 10.00 -17.37
N LEU A 6 15.44 8.82 -17.52
CA LEU A 6 16.65 8.65 -18.33
C LEU A 6 16.27 8.02 -19.68
N ASP A 7 16.64 8.68 -20.73
CA ASP A 7 16.50 8.21 -22.10
C ASP A 7 17.90 8.02 -22.69
N PHE A 8 18.25 6.76 -22.94
CA PHE A 8 19.52 6.41 -23.57
C PHE A 8 19.23 5.81 -24.94
N ASP A 9 19.87 6.35 -25.95
CA ASP A 9 19.84 5.76 -27.28
C ASP A 9 20.59 4.42 -27.30
N ASN A 10 20.11 3.48 -28.10
CA ASN A 10 20.77 2.20 -28.35
C ASN A 10 20.91 1.25 -27.15
N VAL A 11 19.96 1.26 -26.20
CA VAL A 11 19.91 0.26 -25.14
C VAL A 11 19.48 -1.08 -25.71
N THR A 12 20.41 -2.05 -25.73
CA THR A 12 20.16 -3.39 -26.24
C THR A 12 19.90 -4.42 -25.14
N LEU A 13 20.20 -4.08 -23.87
CA LEU A 13 19.98 -4.95 -22.71
C LEU A 13 19.51 -4.13 -21.49
N VAL A 14 18.41 -4.58 -20.88
CA VAL A 14 17.94 -4.09 -19.57
C VAL A 14 17.93 -5.24 -18.60
N GLY A 15 18.67 -5.12 -17.49
CA GLY A 15 18.65 -6.05 -16.36
C GLY A 15 17.82 -5.51 -15.22
N ILE A 16 16.84 -6.28 -14.75
CA ILE A 16 16.01 -5.95 -13.57
C ILE A 16 16.39 -6.96 -12.47
N VAL A 17 17.08 -6.47 -11.45
CA VAL A 17 17.50 -7.27 -10.29
C VAL A 17 16.45 -7.11 -9.20
N ASN A 18 16.02 -8.25 -8.59
CA ASN A 18 15.02 -8.27 -7.53
C ASN A 18 13.69 -7.58 -7.95
N GLY A 19 13.16 -7.98 -9.10
CA GLY A 19 11.99 -7.38 -9.73
C GLY A 19 10.69 -7.53 -8.94
N ASP A 20 10.64 -8.46 -7.99
CA ASP A 20 9.51 -8.71 -7.09
C ASP A 20 9.65 -8.07 -5.70
N ALA A 21 10.68 -7.25 -5.48
CA ALA A 21 10.89 -6.57 -4.20
C ALA A 21 9.68 -5.73 -3.74
N MET A 22 8.93 -5.18 -4.68
CA MET A 22 7.74 -4.38 -4.39
C MET A 22 6.57 -5.24 -3.91
N LEU A 23 6.49 -6.53 -4.28
CA LEU A 23 5.43 -7.45 -3.86
C LEU A 23 5.45 -7.73 -2.35
N ASN A 24 6.62 -7.59 -1.71
CA ASN A 24 6.78 -7.82 -0.28
C ASN A 24 6.35 -6.62 0.59
N ARG A 25 5.86 -5.54 -0.01
CA ARG A 25 5.36 -4.38 0.74
C ARG A 25 3.96 -4.65 1.27
N SER A 26 3.68 -4.10 2.45
CA SER A 26 2.34 -4.10 3.06
C SER A 26 1.41 -3.06 2.41
N ASP A 27 1.39 -3.02 1.08
CA ASP A 27 0.56 -2.12 0.27
C ASP A 27 -0.34 -2.96 -0.64
N TYR A 28 -1.64 -2.66 -0.65
CA TYR A 28 -2.59 -3.39 -1.49
C TYR A 28 -2.36 -3.20 -3.00
N ARG A 29 -1.56 -2.21 -3.38
CA ARG A 29 -1.15 -1.93 -4.75
C ARG A 29 0.21 -2.51 -5.13
N SER A 30 0.80 -3.35 -4.27
CA SER A 30 2.13 -3.91 -4.52
C SER A 30 2.22 -4.63 -5.86
N GLY A 31 1.16 -5.34 -6.27
CA GLY A 31 1.06 -5.98 -7.59
C GLY A 31 1.05 -4.96 -8.73
N GLU A 32 0.26 -3.90 -8.63
CA GLU A 32 0.18 -2.80 -9.60
C GLU A 32 1.52 -2.08 -9.75
N LEU A 33 2.14 -1.70 -8.62
CA LEU A 33 3.43 -1.03 -8.62
C LEU A 33 4.54 -1.90 -9.22
N THR A 34 4.46 -3.22 -9.01
CA THR A 34 5.41 -4.17 -9.61
C THR A 34 5.20 -4.26 -11.12
N TYR A 35 3.96 -4.46 -11.57
CA TYR A 35 3.62 -4.49 -12.99
C TYR A 35 4.08 -3.24 -13.71
N ASP A 36 3.73 -2.06 -13.19
CA ASP A 36 4.09 -0.76 -13.76
C ASP A 36 5.62 -0.57 -13.85
N LEU A 37 6.35 -0.98 -12.81
CA LEU A 37 7.81 -0.89 -12.80
C LEU A 37 8.43 -1.78 -13.88
N LEU A 38 7.93 -3.00 -14.04
CA LEU A 38 8.44 -3.96 -15.02
C LEU A 38 8.14 -3.49 -16.46
N GLU A 39 6.92 -3.00 -16.72
CA GLU A 39 6.54 -2.42 -18.01
C GLU A 39 7.39 -1.19 -18.36
N GLN A 40 7.59 -0.28 -17.41
CA GLN A 40 8.42 0.90 -17.61
C GLN A 40 9.89 0.53 -17.91
N ALA A 41 10.42 -0.48 -17.23
CA ALA A 41 11.80 -0.92 -17.43
C ALA A 41 11.96 -1.66 -18.76
N SER A 42 11.01 -2.54 -19.13
CA SER A 42 11.03 -3.24 -20.40
C SER A 42 10.93 -2.31 -21.60
N GLY A 43 10.10 -1.28 -21.51
CA GLY A 43 9.97 -0.26 -22.56
C GLY A 43 11.22 0.62 -22.77
N ARG A 44 12.31 0.41 -22.04
CA ARG A 44 13.61 1.09 -22.24
C ARG A 44 14.56 0.33 -23.19
N SER A 45 14.30 -0.95 -23.44
CA SER A 45 15.10 -1.75 -24.38
C SER A 45 14.52 -1.68 -25.80
N GLY A 46 15.37 -1.74 -26.83
CA GLY A 46 14.93 -1.81 -28.22
C GLY A 46 14.46 -0.47 -28.82
N ARG A 47 14.89 0.66 -28.28
CA ARG A 47 14.71 1.96 -28.93
C ARG A 47 15.78 2.14 -30.00
N GLY A 48 15.37 2.23 -31.26
CA GLY A 48 16.24 2.32 -32.42
C GLY A 48 16.22 1.03 -33.25
N ASP A 49 17.21 0.88 -34.17
CA ASP A 49 17.27 -0.21 -35.15
C ASP A 49 17.71 -1.57 -34.56
N LYS A 50 18.05 -1.64 -33.28
CA LYS A 50 18.54 -2.84 -32.61
C LYS A 50 17.49 -3.45 -31.71
N ALA A 51 17.29 -4.77 -31.84
CA ALA A 51 16.43 -5.51 -30.94
C ALA A 51 16.94 -5.44 -29.48
N GLY A 52 16.05 -5.08 -28.57
CA GLY A 52 16.34 -5.03 -27.13
C GLY A 52 16.04 -6.35 -26.45
N LYS A 53 16.79 -6.65 -25.38
CA LYS A 53 16.55 -7.79 -24.50
C LYS A 53 16.35 -7.31 -23.07
N VAL A 54 15.36 -7.90 -22.38
CA VAL A 54 15.14 -7.67 -20.95
C VAL A 54 15.42 -8.97 -20.19
N ILE A 55 16.21 -8.88 -19.13
CA ILE A 55 16.45 -10.00 -18.20
C ILE A 55 15.89 -9.61 -16.86
N LEU A 56 14.96 -10.41 -16.36
CA LEU A 56 14.29 -10.21 -15.10
C LEU A 56 14.72 -11.28 -14.09
N GLN A 57 15.28 -10.85 -12.96
CA GLN A 57 15.57 -11.72 -11.81
C GLN A 57 14.49 -11.54 -10.75
N VAL A 58 13.79 -12.63 -10.40
CA VAL A 58 12.71 -12.65 -9.39
C VAL A 58 12.78 -13.96 -8.59
N TYR A 59 12.17 -13.98 -7.41
CA TYR A 59 12.00 -15.19 -6.59
C TYR A 59 10.75 -15.97 -7.01
N ASP A 60 9.63 -15.28 -7.21
CA ASP A 60 8.36 -15.88 -7.64
C ASP A 60 8.06 -15.57 -9.10
N THR A 61 8.48 -16.46 -9.99
CA THR A 61 8.21 -16.35 -11.43
C THR A 61 6.73 -16.55 -11.79
N GLN A 62 5.93 -17.15 -10.91
CA GLN A 62 4.52 -17.49 -11.19
C GLN A 62 3.54 -16.39 -10.74
N HIS A 63 4.01 -15.36 -10.04
CA HIS A 63 3.16 -14.27 -9.61
C HIS A 63 2.49 -13.57 -10.81
N TYR A 64 1.18 -13.35 -10.75
CA TYR A 64 0.39 -12.82 -11.88
C TYR A 64 0.93 -11.50 -12.44
N ALA A 65 1.43 -10.58 -11.58
CA ALA A 65 2.01 -9.31 -12.03
C ALA A 65 3.29 -9.53 -12.86
N ILE A 66 4.11 -10.49 -12.47
CA ILE A 66 5.34 -10.88 -13.19
C ILE A 66 4.98 -11.51 -14.55
N GLN A 67 4.08 -12.49 -14.53
CA GLN A 67 3.66 -13.17 -15.76
C GLN A 67 2.98 -12.21 -16.75
N SER A 68 2.13 -11.33 -16.26
CA SER A 68 1.48 -10.33 -17.13
C SER A 68 2.49 -9.35 -17.74
N ALA A 69 3.49 -8.90 -16.97
CA ALA A 69 4.54 -8.02 -17.49
C ALA A 69 5.44 -8.72 -18.52
N LEU A 70 5.76 -10.02 -18.32
CA LEU A 70 6.55 -10.80 -19.27
C LEU A 70 5.85 -10.95 -20.64
N HIS A 71 4.53 -10.96 -20.64
CA HIS A 71 3.71 -11.09 -21.85
C HIS A 71 3.15 -9.77 -22.36
N HIS A 72 3.45 -8.64 -21.69
CA HIS A 72 2.87 -7.32 -21.96
C HIS A 72 1.32 -7.36 -21.99
N ASP A 73 0.73 -8.21 -21.13
CA ASP A 73 -0.72 -8.43 -21.08
C ASP A 73 -1.37 -7.69 -19.91
N TYR A 74 -1.73 -6.43 -20.16
CA TYR A 74 -2.44 -5.60 -19.18
C TYR A 74 -3.81 -6.18 -18.80
N LEU A 75 -4.54 -6.81 -19.73
CA LEU A 75 -5.85 -7.37 -19.43
C LEU A 75 -5.77 -8.56 -18.49
N MET A 76 -4.76 -9.40 -18.66
CA MET A 76 -4.46 -10.49 -17.72
C MET A 76 -4.15 -9.92 -16.33
N PHE A 77 -3.25 -8.93 -16.25
CA PHE A 77 -2.93 -8.23 -15.00
C PHE A 77 -4.19 -7.68 -14.34
N PHE A 78 -4.96 -6.87 -15.05
CA PHE A 78 -6.17 -6.21 -14.55
C PHE A 78 -7.19 -7.21 -13.98
N LYS A 79 -7.45 -8.32 -14.68
CA LYS A 79 -8.38 -9.35 -14.21
C LYS A 79 -7.95 -9.96 -12.86
N HIS A 80 -6.67 -10.30 -12.74
CA HIS A 80 -6.14 -10.90 -11.51
C HIS A 80 -6.12 -9.89 -10.35
N GLU A 81 -5.63 -8.68 -10.60
CA GLU A 81 -5.57 -7.60 -9.61
C GLU A 81 -6.96 -7.26 -9.07
N MET A 82 -7.94 -7.06 -9.95
CA MET A 82 -9.30 -6.71 -9.56
C MET A 82 -9.99 -7.85 -8.81
N ARG A 83 -9.76 -9.10 -9.18
CA ARG A 83 -10.24 -10.26 -8.43
C ARG A 83 -9.65 -10.29 -7.02
N TYR A 84 -8.35 -10.07 -6.89
CA TYR A 84 -7.68 -10.01 -5.59
C TYR A 84 -8.25 -8.89 -4.72
N ARG A 85 -8.38 -7.67 -5.24
CA ARG A 85 -8.94 -6.53 -4.51
C ARG A 85 -10.39 -6.77 -4.09
N HIS A 86 -11.18 -7.40 -4.94
CA HIS A 86 -12.56 -7.77 -4.61
C HIS A 86 -12.61 -8.74 -3.43
N LEU A 87 -11.85 -9.84 -3.50
CA LEU A 87 -11.82 -10.88 -2.46
C LEU A 87 -11.27 -10.35 -1.14
N ALA A 88 -10.19 -9.57 -1.19
CA ALA A 88 -9.57 -9.00 -0.02
C ALA A 88 -10.31 -7.74 0.50
N GLY A 89 -11.26 -7.20 -0.26
CA GLY A 89 -12.02 -5.99 0.08
C GLY A 89 -11.13 -4.76 0.11
N TYR A 90 -10.39 -4.50 -0.96
CA TYR A 90 -9.62 -3.29 -1.18
C TYR A 90 -10.30 -2.36 -2.21
N PRO A 91 -9.87 -1.10 -2.32
CA PRO A 91 -10.36 -0.21 -3.36
C PRO A 91 -10.19 -0.82 -4.76
N PRO A 92 -11.17 -0.64 -5.68
CA PRO A 92 -12.35 0.22 -5.58
C PRO A 92 -13.57 -0.41 -4.87
N TYR A 93 -13.50 -1.63 -4.38
CA TYR A 93 -14.65 -2.37 -3.81
C TYR A 93 -14.98 -1.98 -2.36
N ARG A 94 -14.02 -1.40 -1.64
CA ARG A 94 -14.18 -0.90 -0.27
C ARG A 94 -13.42 0.40 -0.11
N TYR A 95 -13.93 1.24 0.78
CA TYR A 95 -13.23 2.42 1.26
C TYR A 95 -12.33 2.08 2.43
N LEU A 96 -11.29 2.87 2.60
CA LEU A 96 -10.31 2.74 3.67
C LEU A 96 -10.16 4.07 4.40
N VAL A 97 -9.99 4.01 5.73
CA VAL A 97 -9.51 5.13 6.54
C VAL A 97 -8.43 4.60 7.47
N SER A 98 -7.27 5.23 7.45
CA SER A 98 -6.13 4.89 8.29
C SER A 98 -6.01 5.87 9.46
N LEU A 99 -5.86 5.33 10.67
CA LEU A 99 -5.60 6.06 11.90
C LEU A 99 -4.21 5.67 12.37
N VAL A 100 -3.26 6.60 12.38
CA VAL A 100 -1.88 6.35 12.83
C VAL A 100 -1.60 7.17 14.07
N PHE A 101 -1.26 6.48 15.15
CA PHE A 101 -0.84 7.08 16.42
C PHE A 101 0.68 7.04 16.50
N SER A 102 1.31 8.16 16.85
CA SER A 102 2.77 8.25 16.98
C SER A 102 3.20 9.00 18.22
N HIS A 103 4.28 8.54 18.86
CA HIS A 103 4.91 9.17 20.02
C HIS A 103 6.31 8.58 20.25
N LYS A 104 7.18 9.34 20.94
CA LYS A 104 8.52 8.86 21.36
C LYS A 104 8.45 7.72 22.39
N THR A 105 7.36 7.64 23.14
CA THR A 105 7.14 6.64 24.20
C THR A 105 6.12 5.62 23.72
N LYS A 106 6.50 4.35 23.68
CA LYS A 106 5.68 3.23 23.18
C LYS A 106 4.39 3.06 23.97
N GLU A 107 4.47 3.13 25.29
CA GLU A 107 3.35 2.94 26.21
C GLU A 107 2.25 4.00 25.99
N MET A 108 2.64 5.22 25.56
CA MET A 108 1.65 6.26 25.23
C MET A 108 0.88 5.90 23.96
N VAL A 109 1.56 5.39 22.95
CA VAL A 109 0.91 4.93 21.72
C VAL A 109 -0.03 3.77 22.02
N GLU A 110 0.41 2.76 22.77
CA GLU A 110 -0.40 1.60 23.13
C GLU A 110 -1.65 2.00 23.93
N LYS A 111 -1.51 2.94 24.86
CA LYS A 111 -2.63 3.47 25.66
C LYS A 111 -3.70 4.13 24.78
N ASP A 112 -3.28 5.05 23.91
CA ASP A 112 -4.23 5.83 23.09
C ASP A 112 -4.85 4.96 21.98
N VAL A 113 -4.09 4.03 21.41
CA VAL A 113 -4.60 3.00 20.49
C VAL A 113 -5.65 2.12 21.16
N LYS A 114 -5.41 1.69 22.41
CA LYS A 114 -6.39 0.89 23.17
C LYS A 114 -7.69 1.68 23.40
N ALA A 115 -7.61 2.96 23.72
CA ALA A 115 -8.77 3.82 23.88
C ALA A 115 -9.56 3.96 22.56
N ALA A 116 -8.86 4.14 21.43
CA ALA A 116 -9.46 4.18 20.11
C ALA A 116 -10.17 2.86 19.74
N MET A 117 -9.54 1.71 20.02
CA MET A 117 -10.15 0.41 19.78
C MET A 117 -11.46 0.23 20.59
N GLN A 118 -11.52 0.65 21.86
CA GLN A 118 -12.74 0.59 22.66
C GLN A 118 -13.91 1.40 22.07
N ILE A 119 -13.63 2.49 21.36
CA ILE A 119 -14.65 3.28 20.64
C ILE A 119 -15.09 2.52 19.39
N LEU A 120 -14.12 2.01 18.63
CA LEU A 120 -14.36 1.39 17.34
C LEU A 120 -15.04 0.03 17.44
N GLU A 121 -14.73 -0.78 18.46
CA GLU A 121 -15.35 -2.09 18.71
C GLU A 121 -16.86 -2.03 18.93
N LYS A 122 -17.38 -0.86 19.30
CA LYS A 122 -18.82 -0.62 19.46
C LYS A 122 -19.51 -0.26 18.14
N LYS A 123 -18.75 -0.12 17.04
CA LYS A 123 -19.26 0.29 15.74
C LYS A 123 -19.62 -0.90 14.88
N GLU A 124 -20.77 -0.80 14.25
CA GLU A 124 -21.27 -1.80 13.30
C GLU A 124 -20.97 -1.38 11.85
N ASN A 125 -21.13 -2.32 10.91
CA ASN A 125 -21.02 -2.04 9.46
C ASN A 125 -19.63 -1.59 8.94
N GLY A 126 -18.58 -1.93 9.66
CA GLY A 126 -17.20 -1.72 9.25
C GLY A 126 -16.28 -2.83 9.74
N LYS A 127 -15.20 -3.10 9.02
CA LYS A 127 -14.14 -3.99 9.47
C LYS A 127 -13.00 -3.16 10.03
N ILE A 128 -12.62 -3.43 11.27
CA ILE A 128 -11.49 -2.81 11.95
C ILE A 128 -10.33 -3.78 11.85
N LEU A 129 -9.21 -3.35 11.32
CA LEU A 129 -7.99 -4.13 11.17
C LEU A 129 -6.89 -3.48 12.02
N GLY A 130 -6.16 -4.30 12.75
CA GLY A 130 -5.14 -3.85 13.67
C GLY A 130 -5.59 -4.01 15.14
N PRO A 131 -4.90 -3.32 16.09
CA PRO A 131 -3.78 -2.41 15.84
C PRO A 131 -2.53 -3.13 15.33
N ALA A 132 -1.81 -2.50 14.41
CA ALA A 132 -0.56 -3.01 13.85
C ALA A 132 0.60 -2.03 14.13
N SER A 133 1.72 -2.54 14.62
CA SER A 133 2.94 -1.74 14.78
C SER A 133 3.53 -1.44 13.40
N LEU A 134 3.93 -0.19 13.20
CA LEU A 134 4.65 0.28 12.02
C LEU A 134 6.13 0.50 12.35
N ASN A 135 6.97 0.58 11.34
CA ASN A 135 8.36 0.98 11.51
C ASN A 135 8.44 2.38 12.14
N LYS A 136 9.41 2.58 13.00
CA LYS A 136 9.67 3.91 13.57
C LYS A 136 9.96 4.91 12.45
N LEU A 137 9.43 6.11 12.64
CA LEU A 137 9.74 7.26 11.79
C LEU A 137 10.17 8.41 12.69
N ARG A 138 11.32 9.01 12.41
CA ARG A 138 11.90 10.10 13.23
C ARG A 138 12.00 9.75 14.73
N ASP A 139 12.38 8.50 14.99
CA ASP A 139 12.51 7.92 16.34
C ASP A 139 11.19 7.85 17.15
N GLU A 140 10.05 7.95 16.49
CA GLU A 140 8.72 7.75 17.09
C GLU A 140 8.20 6.34 16.87
N TYR A 141 7.64 5.73 17.92
CA TYR A 141 6.83 4.52 17.84
C TYR A 141 5.51 4.86 17.15
N ARG A 142 5.08 3.97 16.26
CA ARG A 142 3.88 4.16 15.44
C ARG A 142 3.01 2.92 15.48
N MET A 143 1.70 3.12 15.63
CA MET A 143 0.72 2.05 15.49
C MET A 143 -0.43 2.52 14.62
N ARG A 144 -0.96 1.62 13.80
CA ARG A 144 -2.05 1.89 12.87
C ARG A 144 -3.28 1.06 13.18
N ILE A 145 -4.45 1.69 13.08
CA ILE A 145 -5.75 1.06 12.95
C ILE A 145 -6.25 1.38 11.54
N LEU A 146 -6.72 0.35 10.81
CA LEU A 146 -7.27 0.53 9.47
C LEU A 146 -8.77 0.19 9.48
N LEU A 147 -9.59 1.17 9.15
CA LEU A 147 -11.02 1.01 8.96
C LEU A 147 -11.30 0.66 7.51
N LYS A 148 -12.16 -0.33 7.28
CA LYS A 148 -12.53 -0.80 5.94
C LYS A 148 -14.04 -1.02 5.85
N GLY A 149 -14.70 -0.46 4.82
CA GLY A 149 -16.15 -0.55 4.69
C GLY A 149 -16.67 -0.21 3.30
N LYS A 150 -18.00 -0.33 3.13
CA LYS A 150 -18.70 0.02 1.89
C LYS A 150 -19.11 1.49 1.83
N ASP A 151 -19.16 2.15 2.98
CA ASP A 151 -19.63 3.52 3.12
C ASP A 151 -18.50 4.41 3.66
N GLN A 152 -18.04 5.32 2.82
CA GLN A 152 -16.97 6.26 3.15
C GLN A 152 -17.39 7.23 4.26
N ALA A 153 -18.63 7.73 4.22
CA ALA A 153 -19.12 8.69 5.20
C ALA A 153 -19.19 8.07 6.59
N LEU A 154 -19.61 6.81 6.66
CA LEU A 154 -19.65 6.05 7.91
C LEU A 154 -18.24 5.85 8.48
N LEU A 155 -17.25 5.49 7.66
CA LEU A 155 -15.87 5.34 8.13
C LEU A 155 -15.28 6.67 8.60
N ASN A 156 -15.58 7.76 7.91
CA ASN A 156 -15.15 9.10 8.32
C ASN A 156 -15.77 9.49 9.67
N HIS A 157 -17.04 9.14 9.90
CA HIS A 157 -17.70 9.39 11.19
C HIS A 157 -17.01 8.59 12.32
N TYR A 158 -16.63 7.33 12.08
CA TYR A 158 -15.90 6.53 13.08
C TYR A 158 -14.51 7.12 13.39
N ALA A 159 -13.80 7.56 12.37
CA ALA A 159 -12.53 8.25 12.55
C ALA A 159 -12.69 9.56 13.32
N TRP A 160 -13.77 10.30 13.06
CA TRP A 160 -14.12 11.53 13.76
C TRP A 160 -14.39 11.30 15.25
N ASP A 161 -15.13 10.23 15.59
CA ASP A 161 -15.40 9.89 17.01
C ASP A 161 -14.11 9.61 17.78
N VAL A 162 -13.16 8.88 17.15
CA VAL A 162 -11.83 8.65 17.73
C VAL A 162 -11.05 9.96 17.90
N TYR A 163 -11.10 10.83 16.90
CA TYR A 163 -10.43 12.14 16.94
C TYR A 163 -10.97 13.03 18.05
N GLN A 164 -12.29 13.09 18.21
CA GLN A 164 -12.95 13.89 19.27
C GLN A 164 -12.58 13.39 20.67
N ASP A 165 -12.56 12.08 20.88
CA ASP A 165 -12.12 11.48 22.14
C ASP A 165 -10.65 11.79 22.44
N HIS A 166 -9.79 11.67 21.43
CA HIS A 166 -8.35 11.96 21.50
C HIS A 166 -8.07 13.40 21.93
N ILE A 167 -8.79 14.38 21.35
CA ILE A 167 -8.67 15.79 21.73
C ILE A 167 -9.25 16.08 23.11
N THR A 168 -10.45 15.56 23.40
CA THR A 168 -11.14 15.80 24.66
C THR A 168 -10.32 15.28 25.84
N LYS A 169 -9.66 14.14 25.70
CA LYS A 169 -8.77 13.57 26.70
C LYS A 169 -7.39 14.22 26.75
N LYS A 170 -7.11 15.19 25.87
CA LYS A 170 -5.79 15.82 25.73
C LYS A 170 -4.69 14.77 25.60
N ALA A 171 -4.93 13.75 24.76
CA ALA A 171 -3.99 12.69 24.51
C ALA A 171 -2.64 13.25 24.04
N ARG A 172 -1.54 12.57 24.41
CA ARG A 172 -0.18 13.07 24.13
C ARG A 172 0.39 12.57 22.81
N THR A 173 -0.21 11.54 22.23
CA THR A 173 0.20 11.05 20.91
C THR A 173 -0.27 11.98 19.80
N ARG A 174 0.49 12.01 18.71
CA ARG A 174 -0.02 12.55 17.45
C ARG A 174 -0.94 11.53 16.81
N LEU A 175 -2.11 11.96 16.37
CA LEU A 175 -3.05 11.17 15.59
C LEU A 175 -3.14 11.73 14.17
N ASP A 176 -2.68 10.93 13.21
CA ASP A 176 -2.81 11.22 11.79
C ASP A 176 -3.97 10.39 11.21
N ILE A 177 -4.92 11.04 10.55
CA ILE A 177 -6.06 10.40 9.89
C ILE A 177 -5.89 10.58 8.38
N ASP A 178 -5.83 9.47 7.66
CA ASP A 178 -5.75 9.46 6.22
C ASP A 178 -7.00 8.77 5.63
N VAL A 179 -7.76 9.56 4.88
CA VAL A 179 -9.00 9.12 4.20
C VAL A 179 -8.63 8.67 2.80
N SER A 180 -9.00 7.45 2.45
CA SER A 180 -8.60 6.79 1.19
C SER A 180 -7.08 6.68 1.03
N PRO A 181 -6.37 6.11 2.02
CA PRO A 181 -4.92 6.01 1.99
C PRO A 181 -4.46 5.29 0.72
N VAL A 182 -3.46 5.87 0.08
CA VAL A 182 -2.82 5.32 -1.12
C VAL A 182 -1.68 4.39 -0.73
N VAL A 183 -1.05 4.66 0.39
CA VAL A 183 0.05 3.86 0.97
C VAL A 183 -0.35 3.41 2.36
N LEU A 184 -0.09 2.14 2.66
CA LEU A 184 -0.42 1.53 3.96
C LEU A 184 0.83 1.23 4.81
N GLU A 185 1.87 2.06 4.73
CA GLU A 185 3.12 1.94 5.51
C GLU A 185 3.17 2.89 6.71
#